data_41309ecd0fa1dc2988196d6441f89709
#
_entry.id   41309ecd0fa1dc2988196d6441f89709
#
_cell.length_a   1.000
_cell.length_b   1.000
_cell.length_c   1.000
_cell.angle_alpha   90.00
_cell.angle_beta   90.00
_cell.angle_gamma   90.00
#
_symmetry.space_group_name_H-M   'P 1'
#
loop_
_entity.id
_entity.type
_entity.pdbx_description
1 polymer ?
#
loop_
_entity_poly.entity_id
_entity_poly.type
_entity_poly.pdbx_seq_one_letter_code
_entity_poly.pdbx_strand_id
1 'polypeptide(L)'
;MPALIPVRGLSQAGRQTIRRTRPALRLQPHRSLATRVEHSTAIPSANQQKKERVVILGSGWGGYGVSRKLDPQKFSPIVISPRSYFVFTPLLTETASGSLDFSNIVEPVRDPTAQIDFIQAAARSIDLDRKVIRCESTVVRSGVTETSREHTDEKQNVAHPAPSPAWWEQGEMFDVPYDRLVIAVGAVSKTFNTPGVRQNAFFFKDIGDSKRVKRRVRECFELAVLPTTTPDMRRWLLHFSIVGAGPTGTELAAHLRDFIYSDLIQLYPTLKGIPRITLYDVAPTVLSMFDKSLSRYAMDTMRKEGIEIKTSHHVKSLRWGEPGQQPPHHMDPKRCLTLSTEEEGEVGVGMCVWVTGNTMNKLVRTGLDEVPSFPTRSAQMKDGKALPAASPAESSAEQNSGWHVKKAPKVGALLVDGQLRVQLERPDGTTAVLQDVYALGDNAMLETGAPPATAQATFQEAKWLAARLNAGDLAQSAPFSFQNMGTLAYIGDARALMQLPEQVGKYLPGQLTGRMASLVWNSAYLTMSISWRNKLRVGFRWLLNRLFGKDVSRF
;
A
#
# COMPACT_ATOMS: atom_id res chain seq x y z
N MET A 1 5.35 4.47 68.33
CA MET A 1 6.50 4.44 69.27
C MET A 1 6.74 2.99 69.68
N PRO A 2 7.95 2.44 69.70
CA PRO A 2 9.29 2.98 69.75
C PRO A 2 10.12 2.44 68.56
N ALA A 3 11.42 2.67 68.30
CA ALA A 3 12.47 3.50 68.80
C ALA A 3 13.60 3.50 67.71
N LEU A 4 14.26 4.61 67.58
CA LEU A 4 15.44 4.82 66.76
C LEU A 4 16.68 4.16 67.42
N ILE A 5 17.54 3.50 66.61
CA ILE A 5 18.93 3.22 66.99
C ILE A 5 19.86 3.67 65.85
N PRO A 6 20.92 4.40 66.13
CA PRO A 6 21.81 4.99 65.12
C PRO A 6 22.99 4.06 64.80
N VAL A 7 23.46 4.09 63.53
CA VAL A 7 24.69 3.42 63.11
C VAL A 7 25.75 4.49 62.80
N ARG A 8 26.85 4.41 63.53
CA ARG A 8 28.09 5.15 63.34
C ARG A 8 28.86 4.66 62.12
N GLY A 9 29.55 5.59 61.48
CA GLY A 9 30.32 5.43 60.29
C GLY A 9 31.65 4.67 60.45
N LEU A 10 32.20 4.34 59.27
CA LEU A 10 33.63 4.08 59.05
C LEU A 10 34.01 4.35 57.59
N SER A 11 34.84 5.33 57.41
CA SER A 11 36.14 5.46 56.78
C SER A 11 36.22 5.30 55.23
N GLN A 12 36.82 6.35 54.72
CA GLN A 12 37.34 6.57 53.35
C GLN A 12 38.29 5.45 52.90
N ALA A 13 38.09 4.95 51.68
CA ALA A 13 39.18 4.39 50.89
C ALA A 13 38.87 4.53 49.39
N GLY A 14 39.71 5.26 48.68
CA GLY A 14 40.16 4.96 47.34
C GLY A 14 39.15 5.06 46.15
N ARG A 15 38.86 6.30 45.67
CA ARG A 15 38.34 6.48 44.31
C ARG A 15 39.48 6.32 43.28
N GLN A 16 39.58 5.13 42.65
CA GLN A 16 40.28 4.99 41.38
C GLN A 16 39.28 5.18 40.24
N THR A 17 39.39 6.32 39.58
CA THR A 17 38.65 6.68 38.36
C THR A 17 39.25 5.95 37.18
N ILE A 18 38.64 4.83 36.77
CA ILE A 18 38.93 4.19 35.47
C ILE A 18 38.26 5.06 34.39
N ARG A 19 39.01 5.93 33.74
CA ARG A 19 38.63 6.59 32.50
C ARG A 19 38.60 5.55 31.39
N ARG A 20 37.42 5.04 31.06
CA ARG A 20 37.16 4.36 29.78
C ARG A 20 37.04 5.43 28.71
N THR A 21 38.10 5.65 27.96
CA THR A 21 38.09 6.39 26.69
C THR A 21 37.24 5.62 25.68
N ARG A 22 36.05 6.13 25.37
CA ARG A 22 35.28 5.70 24.19
C ARG A 22 36.00 6.27 22.95
N PRO A 23 36.25 5.49 21.89
CA PRO A 23 36.73 6.05 20.64
C PRO A 23 35.64 6.96 20.06
N ALA A 24 35.98 8.19 19.81
CA ALA A 24 35.12 9.15 19.12
C ALA A 24 34.91 8.67 17.69
N LEU A 25 33.69 8.24 17.38
CA LEU A 25 33.23 8.07 16.00
C LEU A 25 33.28 9.44 15.32
N ARG A 26 34.29 9.66 14.47
CA ARG A 26 34.33 10.79 13.56
C ARG A 26 33.13 10.66 12.60
N LEU A 27 32.09 11.43 12.86
CA LEU A 27 31.03 11.69 11.90
C LEU A 27 31.66 12.43 10.71
N GLN A 28 31.85 11.74 9.60
CA GLN A 28 32.14 12.42 8.35
C GLN A 28 30.88 13.20 7.92
N PRO A 29 31.01 14.45 7.48
CA PRO A 29 29.87 15.23 7.02
C PRO A 29 29.29 14.55 5.78
N HIS A 30 28.01 14.19 5.82
CA HIS A 30 27.25 13.70 4.68
C HIS A 30 27.26 14.78 3.58
N ARG A 31 28.01 14.55 2.51
CA ARG A 31 27.90 15.34 1.27
C ARG A 31 26.50 15.17 0.71
N SER A 32 25.81 16.29 0.44
CA SER A 32 24.48 16.29 -0.16
C SER A 32 24.50 15.61 -1.52
N LEU A 33 23.48 14.80 -1.82
CA LEU A 33 23.32 14.08 -3.11
C LEU A 33 23.27 15.03 -4.31
N ALA A 34 22.86 16.28 -4.14
CA ALA A 34 22.83 17.28 -5.20
C ALA A 34 24.20 17.62 -5.78
N THR A 35 25.27 17.56 -4.96
CA THR A 35 26.65 17.84 -5.41
C THR A 35 27.28 16.66 -6.18
N ARG A 36 26.65 15.50 -6.18
CA ARG A 36 27.19 14.31 -6.88
C ARG A 36 26.82 14.23 -8.37
N VAL A 37 25.90 15.07 -8.81
CA VAL A 37 25.41 15.06 -10.21
C VAL A 37 26.28 15.92 -11.14
N GLU A 38 26.99 16.94 -10.64
CA GLU A 38 27.67 17.91 -11.51
C GLU A 38 29.19 17.92 -11.49
N HIS A 39 29.89 17.33 -10.51
CA HIS A 39 31.35 17.39 -10.49
C HIS A 39 32.02 16.08 -10.07
N SER A 40 32.04 15.12 -10.99
CA SER A 40 33.05 14.07 -10.99
C SER A 40 33.96 14.23 -12.21
N THR A 41 34.83 15.23 -12.17
CA THR A 41 36.05 15.31 -13.02
C THR A 41 37.25 14.65 -12.31
N ALA A 42 37.03 13.63 -11.52
CA ALA A 42 38.09 12.70 -11.14
C ALA A 42 38.15 11.64 -12.24
N ILE A 43 39.27 11.62 -12.96
CA ILE A 43 39.60 10.56 -13.90
C ILE A 43 39.47 9.23 -13.17
N PRO A 44 38.50 8.34 -13.53
CA PRO A 44 38.39 7.06 -12.90
C PRO A 44 39.61 6.24 -13.25
N SER A 45 40.26 5.61 -12.27
CA SER A 45 41.24 4.56 -12.53
C SER A 45 40.59 3.51 -13.43
N ALA A 46 41.29 3.08 -14.47
CA ALA A 46 40.82 2.37 -15.67
C ALA A 46 40.17 0.98 -15.44
N ASN A 47 39.61 0.65 -14.26
CA ASN A 47 39.07 -0.70 -13.99
C ASN A 47 37.83 -0.76 -13.07
N GLN A 48 37.11 0.34 -12.82
CA GLN A 48 35.79 0.22 -12.22
C GLN A 48 34.74 0.23 -13.34
N GLN A 49 34.17 -0.91 -13.64
CA GLN A 49 32.99 -1.02 -14.50
C GLN A 49 31.88 -0.13 -13.87
N LYS A 50 31.45 0.87 -14.63
CA LYS A 50 30.39 1.79 -14.23
C LYS A 50 29.11 0.97 -14.01
N LYS A 51 28.63 0.86 -12.75
CA LYS A 51 27.40 0.16 -12.42
C LYS A 51 26.21 0.80 -13.15
N GLU A 52 25.34 -0.01 -13.72
CA GLU A 52 24.11 0.48 -14.34
C GLU A 52 23.14 1.03 -13.28
N ARG A 53 22.59 2.22 -13.52
CA ARG A 53 21.57 2.83 -12.67
C ARG A 53 20.21 2.21 -12.97
N VAL A 54 19.64 1.50 -12.00
CA VAL A 54 18.29 0.95 -12.08
C VAL A 54 17.38 1.83 -11.25
N VAL A 55 16.59 2.68 -11.91
CA VAL A 55 15.59 3.49 -11.23
C VAL A 55 14.31 2.68 -11.07
N ILE A 56 13.78 2.65 -9.84
CA ILE A 56 12.60 1.86 -9.46
C ILE A 56 11.54 2.80 -8.90
N LEU A 57 10.40 2.87 -9.57
CA LEU A 57 9.28 3.71 -9.17
C LEU A 57 8.33 2.95 -8.26
N GLY A 58 8.25 3.35 -7.00
CA GLY A 58 7.40 2.75 -5.97
C GLY A 58 8.16 1.93 -4.94
N SER A 59 7.70 1.98 -3.68
CA SER A 59 8.23 1.24 -2.52
C SER A 59 7.30 0.12 -2.04
N GLY A 60 6.35 -0.31 -2.89
CA GLY A 60 5.46 -1.45 -2.62
C GLY A 60 6.13 -2.80 -2.89
N TRP A 61 5.33 -3.86 -2.98
CA TRP A 61 5.79 -5.24 -3.19
C TRP A 61 6.75 -5.40 -4.36
N GLY A 62 6.44 -4.76 -5.48
CA GLY A 62 7.27 -4.81 -6.68
C GLY A 62 8.59 -4.08 -6.50
N GLY A 63 8.54 -2.78 -6.21
CA GLY A 63 9.75 -1.96 -6.13
C GLY A 63 10.67 -2.35 -4.99
N TYR A 64 10.13 -2.62 -3.80
CA TYR A 64 10.90 -3.12 -2.67
C TYR A 64 11.49 -4.50 -2.98
N GLY A 65 10.70 -5.38 -3.60
CA GLY A 65 11.14 -6.72 -3.98
C GLY A 65 12.30 -6.73 -4.97
N VAL A 66 12.24 -5.89 -6.02
CA VAL A 66 13.34 -5.76 -7.01
C VAL A 66 14.57 -5.15 -6.36
N SER A 67 14.42 -3.99 -5.68
CA SER A 67 15.56 -3.24 -5.13
C SER A 67 16.43 -4.06 -4.18
N ARG A 68 15.80 -4.93 -3.37
CA ARG A 68 16.51 -5.79 -2.40
C ARG A 68 17.19 -7.01 -3.01
N LYS A 69 16.91 -7.33 -4.27
CA LYS A 69 17.42 -8.56 -4.93
C LYS A 69 18.37 -8.28 -6.06
N LEU A 70 18.53 -7.03 -6.48
CA LEU A 70 19.54 -6.65 -7.46
C LEU A 70 20.94 -6.81 -6.88
N ASP A 71 21.86 -7.31 -7.72
CA ASP A 71 23.26 -7.47 -7.37
C ASP A 71 23.96 -6.10 -7.26
N PRO A 72 24.40 -5.68 -6.08
CA PRO A 72 25.02 -4.38 -5.88
C PRO A 72 26.40 -4.24 -6.53
N GLN A 73 26.98 -5.33 -7.04
CA GLN A 73 28.21 -5.27 -7.83
C GLN A 73 27.94 -4.82 -9.28
N LYS A 74 26.79 -5.16 -9.83
CA LYS A 74 26.38 -4.86 -11.21
C LYS A 74 25.55 -3.59 -11.31
N PHE A 75 24.68 -3.35 -10.33
CA PHE A 75 23.65 -2.33 -10.37
C PHE A 75 23.77 -1.32 -9.22
N SER A 76 23.29 -0.08 -9.50
CA SER A 76 23.07 0.97 -8.52
C SER A 76 21.57 1.26 -8.46
N PRO A 77 20.80 0.58 -7.57
CA PRO A 77 19.36 0.77 -7.48
C PRO A 77 19.02 2.09 -6.81
N ILE A 78 18.11 2.86 -7.43
CA ILE A 78 17.55 4.10 -6.91
C ILE A 78 16.03 3.94 -6.82
N VAL A 79 15.48 3.90 -5.61
CA VAL A 79 14.03 3.83 -5.42
C VAL A 79 13.45 5.24 -5.29
N ILE A 80 12.45 5.56 -6.10
CA ILE A 80 11.69 6.81 -6.04
C ILE A 80 10.27 6.51 -5.60
N SER A 81 9.86 7.03 -4.46
CA SER A 81 8.51 6.83 -3.93
C SER A 81 8.11 7.97 -2.99
N PRO A 82 6.82 8.38 -2.96
CA PRO A 82 6.32 9.30 -1.94
C PRO A 82 6.45 8.75 -0.52
N ARG A 83 6.50 7.43 -0.35
CA ARG A 83 6.61 6.73 0.93
C ARG A 83 8.01 6.16 1.13
N SER A 84 8.63 6.48 2.26
CA SER A 84 9.98 6.03 2.62
C SER A 84 10.05 4.60 3.17
N TYR A 85 8.94 3.87 3.13
CA TYR A 85 8.79 2.53 3.70
C TYR A 85 8.00 1.59 2.78
N PHE A 86 8.25 0.32 2.96
CA PHE A 86 7.43 -0.78 2.47
C PHE A 86 6.42 -1.17 3.54
N VAL A 87 5.20 -1.53 3.15
CA VAL A 87 4.14 -2.05 4.04
C VAL A 87 3.88 -3.51 3.71
N PHE A 88 3.93 -4.36 4.73
CA PHE A 88 3.49 -5.74 4.62
C PHE A 88 1.96 -5.79 4.69
N THR A 89 1.32 -5.54 3.55
CA THR A 89 -0.13 -5.32 3.43
C THR A 89 -1.03 -6.45 3.93
N PRO A 90 -0.64 -7.75 3.97
CA PRO A 90 -1.48 -8.79 4.54
C PRO A 90 -1.84 -8.59 6.01
N LEU A 91 -1.01 -7.88 6.78
CA LEU A 91 -1.27 -7.58 8.19
C LEU A 91 -1.81 -6.15 8.42
N LEU A 92 -2.16 -5.42 7.35
CA LEU A 92 -2.64 -4.05 7.47
C LEU A 92 -3.97 -3.96 8.23
N THR A 93 -4.87 -4.93 8.03
CA THR A 93 -6.17 -4.99 8.68
C THR A 93 -6.07 -5.15 10.21
N GLU A 94 -5.07 -5.88 10.69
CA GLU A 94 -4.79 -6.01 12.12
C GLU A 94 -4.36 -4.68 12.77
N THR A 95 -3.73 -3.79 12.03
CA THR A 95 -3.31 -2.50 12.58
C THR A 95 -4.50 -1.55 12.79
N ALA A 96 -5.57 -1.68 12.01
CA ALA A 96 -6.81 -0.92 12.19
C ALA A 96 -7.56 -1.30 13.46
N SER A 97 -7.42 -2.53 13.92
CA SER A 97 -8.00 -3.02 15.18
C SER A 97 -7.08 -2.86 16.39
N GLY A 98 -5.84 -2.40 16.20
CA GLY A 98 -4.85 -2.33 17.28
C GLY A 98 -4.24 -3.67 17.70
N SER A 99 -4.56 -4.75 16.99
CA SER A 99 -3.93 -6.07 17.21
C SER A 99 -2.43 -6.05 16.96
N LEU A 100 -2.00 -5.25 15.97
CA LEU A 100 -0.60 -4.97 15.70
C LEU A 100 -0.32 -3.48 15.74
N ASP A 101 0.87 -3.11 16.16
CA ASP A 101 1.38 -1.75 15.98
C ASP A 101 1.80 -1.54 14.53
N PHE A 102 1.64 -0.29 14.04
CA PHE A 102 2.00 0.08 12.67
C PHE A 102 3.47 -0.18 12.36
N SER A 103 4.36 -0.02 13.34
CA SER A 103 5.80 -0.28 13.20
C SER A 103 6.16 -1.74 12.96
N ASN A 104 5.24 -2.67 13.25
CA ASN A 104 5.50 -4.11 13.14
C ASN A 104 5.37 -4.62 11.69
N ILE A 105 4.68 -3.86 10.83
CA ILE A 105 4.39 -4.25 9.44
C ILE A 105 5.06 -3.35 8.40
N VAL A 106 5.94 -2.43 8.83
CA VAL A 106 6.70 -1.57 7.93
C VAL A 106 8.18 -1.91 7.94
N GLU A 107 8.79 -1.76 6.77
CA GLU A 107 10.23 -1.86 6.59
C GLU A 107 10.74 -0.56 5.92
N PRO A 108 11.81 0.06 6.43
CA PRO A 108 12.39 1.22 5.77
C PRO A 108 12.97 0.83 4.41
N VAL A 109 12.79 1.67 3.40
CA VAL A 109 13.48 1.50 2.12
C VAL A 109 14.96 1.80 2.29
N ARG A 110 15.31 2.87 3.03
CA ARG A 110 16.69 3.17 3.38
C ARG A 110 17.21 2.15 4.39
N ASP A 111 18.24 1.44 3.99
CA ASP A 111 18.91 0.46 4.83
C ASP A 111 20.43 0.57 4.58
N PRO A 112 21.23 0.79 5.60
CA PRO A 112 22.68 0.93 5.45
C PRO A 112 23.36 -0.27 4.80
N THR A 113 22.77 -1.46 4.94
CA THR A 113 23.34 -2.71 4.42
C THR A 113 22.92 -3.03 2.99
N ALA A 114 21.83 -2.41 2.49
CA ALA A 114 21.24 -2.78 1.20
C ALA A 114 21.81 -2.05 -0.01
N GLN A 115 22.68 -1.06 0.18
CA GLN A 115 23.27 -0.25 -0.91
C GLN A 115 22.22 0.29 -1.91
N ILE A 116 21.07 0.74 -1.40
CA ILE A 116 19.95 1.29 -2.16
C ILE A 116 19.88 2.78 -1.90
N ASP A 117 19.91 3.58 -2.95
CA ASP A 117 19.59 5.00 -2.88
C ASP A 117 18.07 5.17 -2.87
N PHE A 118 17.57 6.12 -2.09
CA PHE A 118 16.14 6.42 -2.00
C PHE A 118 15.89 7.93 -2.12
N ILE A 119 14.93 8.29 -2.97
CA ILE A 119 14.47 9.66 -3.17
C ILE A 119 12.97 9.72 -2.82
N GLN A 120 12.61 10.54 -1.82
CA GLN A 120 11.21 10.74 -1.45
C GLN A 120 10.54 11.73 -2.40
N ALA A 121 9.97 11.22 -3.48
CA ALA A 121 9.38 12.00 -4.55
C ALA A 121 8.29 11.21 -5.29
N ALA A 122 7.45 11.93 -6.01
CA ALA A 122 6.48 11.37 -6.95
C ALA A 122 6.97 11.56 -8.38
N ALA A 123 7.06 10.49 -9.17
CA ALA A 123 7.29 10.59 -10.60
C ALA A 123 6.05 11.20 -11.28
N ARG A 124 6.24 12.22 -12.12
CA ARG A 124 5.18 12.95 -12.81
C ARG A 124 5.08 12.58 -14.28
N SER A 125 6.22 12.44 -14.95
CA SER A 125 6.32 12.00 -16.35
C SER A 125 7.65 11.29 -16.59
N ILE A 126 7.73 10.56 -17.68
CA ILE A 126 8.92 9.81 -18.10
C ILE A 126 9.21 10.15 -19.57
N ASP A 127 10.40 10.62 -19.83
CA ASP A 127 10.95 10.77 -21.19
C ASP A 127 11.72 9.48 -21.52
N LEU A 128 11.13 8.65 -22.37
CA LEU A 128 11.66 7.34 -22.74
C LEU A 128 12.87 7.44 -23.68
N ASP A 129 12.93 8.49 -24.49
CA ASP A 129 14.03 8.70 -25.45
C ASP A 129 15.29 9.23 -24.75
N ARG A 130 15.12 10.25 -23.90
CA ARG A 130 16.22 10.82 -23.11
C ARG A 130 16.57 9.99 -21.87
N LYS A 131 15.74 9.00 -21.52
CA LYS A 131 15.85 8.18 -20.30
C LYS A 131 15.89 9.03 -19.03
N VAL A 132 14.93 9.91 -18.88
CA VAL A 132 14.81 10.84 -17.74
C VAL A 132 13.42 10.78 -17.14
N ILE A 133 13.37 10.79 -15.82
CA ILE A 133 12.11 10.82 -15.05
C ILE A 133 11.99 12.20 -14.42
N ARG A 134 10.91 12.89 -14.73
CA ARG A 134 10.53 14.14 -14.06
C ARG A 134 9.86 13.82 -12.75
N CYS A 135 10.45 14.27 -11.66
CA CYS A 135 10.01 14.01 -10.28
C CYS A 135 9.63 15.29 -9.56
N GLU A 136 8.70 15.15 -8.60
CA GLU A 136 8.32 16.20 -7.66
C GLU A 136 8.60 15.71 -6.25
N SER A 137 9.36 16.48 -5.46
CA SER A 137 9.63 16.18 -4.05
C SER A 137 8.33 16.09 -3.26
N THR A 138 8.21 15.06 -2.42
CA THR A 138 7.07 14.89 -1.49
C THR A 138 7.50 15.06 -0.03
N VAL A 139 8.71 15.59 0.18
CA VAL A 139 9.18 15.95 1.52
C VAL A 139 8.48 17.23 1.94
N VAL A 140 7.51 17.13 2.84
CA VAL A 140 6.85 18.28 3.44
C VAL A 140 7.88 19.02 4.30
N ARG A 141 8.12 20.30 4.03
CA ARG A 141 8.90 21.15 4.95
C ARG A 141 8.11 21.25 6.25
N SER A 142 8.59 20.59 7.29
CA SER A 142 8.09 20.74 8.66
C SER A 142 8.48 22.11 9.24
N GLY A 143 8.03 23.18 8.61
CA GLY A 143 8.24 24.56 9.07
C GLY A 143 6.96 25.21 9.60
N VAL A 144 5.82 24.55 9.37
CA VAL A 144 4.56 24.84 10.07
C VAL A 144 4.36 23.66 10.99
N THR A 145 4.68 23.88 12.26
CA THR A 145 4.52 22.88 13.31
C THR A 145 3.09 22.34 13.31
N GLU A 146 2.92 21.03 13.51
CA GLU A 146 1.61 20.41 13.75
C GLU A 146 0.84 21.17 14.85
N THR A 147 1.52 21.78 15.80
CA THR A 147 0.98 22.71 16.81
C THR A 147 0.32 23.96 16.24
N SER A 148 0.76 24.49 15.10
CA SER A 148 0.05 25.63 14.44
C SER A 148 -1.20 25.19 13.69
N ARG A 149 -1.27 23.93 13.26
CA ARG A 149 -2.49 23.34 12.69
C ARG A 149 -3.52 22.97 13.76
N GLU A 150 -3.09 22.57 14.94
CA GLU A 150 -4.01 22.29 16.05
C GLU A 150 -4.72 23.53 16.58
N HIS A 151 -4.13 24.74 16.45
CA HIS A 151 -4.74 25.98 16.92
C HIS A 151 -5.51 26.79 15.89
N THR A 152 -5.29 26.57 14.58
CA THR A 152 -6.03 27.27 13.52
C THR A 152 -7.12 26.44 12.87
N ASP A 153 -7.12 25.11 13.03
CA ASP A 153 -8.00 24.18 12.33
C ASP A 153 -8.93 23.36 13.24
N GLU A 154 -9.41 23.91 14.35
CA GLU A 154 -10.59 23.35 15.03
C GLU A 154 -11.82 23.23 14.10
N LYS A 155 -11.77 23.82 12.90
CA LYS A 155 -12.86 23.78 11.91
C LYS A 155 -12.60 22.92 10.68
N GLN A 156 -11.40 22.29 10.50
CA GLN A 156 -11.05 21.60 9.24
C GLN A 156 -10.51 20.18 9.40
N ASN A 157 -10.73 19.51 10.54
CA ASN A 157 -10.36 18.09 10.74
C ASN A 157 -11.36 17.10 10.11
N VAL A 158 -11.90 17.41 8.96
CA VAL A 158 -12.67 16.49 8.13
C VAL A 158 -11.78 16.00 7.01
N ALA A 159 -11.87 14.71 6.68
CA ALA A 159 -11.14 14.08 5.59
C ALA A 159 -11.51 14.71 4.22
N HIS A 160 -11.06 15.94 4.01
CA HIS A 160 -11.00 16.50 2.68
C HIS A 160 -9.88 15.82 1.91
N PRO A 161 -10.07 15.48 0.63
CA PRO A 161 -8.93 15.50 -0.28
C PRO A 161 -8.29 16.87 -0.05
N ALA A 162 -7.02 16.88 0.34
CA ALA A 162 -6.29 18.12 0.55
C ALA A 162 -6.66 19.08 -0.57
N PRO A 163 -7.05 20.33 -0.27
CA PRO A 163 -7.23 21.34 -1.32
C PRO A 163 -5.99 21.31 -2.21
N SER A 164 -6.15 21.56 -3.49
CA SER A 164 -5.01 21.64 -4.40
C SER A 164 -3.92 22.43 -3.70
N PRO A 165 -2.71 21.89 -3.51
CA PRO A 165 -1.72 22.53 -2.67
C PRO A 165 -1.56 23.96 -3.14
N ALA A 166 -1.57 24.89 -2.19
CA ALA A 166 -1.20 26.25 -2.48
C ALA A 166 0.19 26.24 -3.14
N TRP A 167 0.52 27.21 -3.99
CA TRP A 167 1.77 27.23 -4.76
C TRP A 167 3.05 27.00 -3.92
N TRP A 168 3.01 27.27 -2.62
CA TRP A 168 4.10 26.97 -1.66
C TRP A 168 4.13 25.52 -1.15
N GLU A 169 3.10 24.72 -1.47
CA GLU A 169 3.02 23.29 -1.13
C GLU A 169 3.45 22.38 -2.28
N GLN A 170 3.72 22.94 -3.47
CA GLN A 170 4.31 22.19 -4.56
C GLN A 170 5.75 21.82 -4.22
N GLY A 171 6.05 20.54 -4.36
CA GLY A 171 7.41 20.03 -4.18
C GLY A 171 8.35 20.57 -5.27
N GLU A 172 9.63 20.62 -4.96
CA GLU A 172 10.67 20.94 -5.93
C GLU A 172 10.65 19.92 -7.09
N MET A 173 10.68 20.42 -8.33
CA MET A 173 10.74 19.60 -9.54
C MET A 173 12.20 19.36 -9.93
N PHE A 174 12.55 18.10 -10.20
CA PHE A 174 13.89 17.71 -10.63
C PHE A 174 13.84 16.50 -11.55
N ASP A 175 14.93 16.27 -12.25
CA ASP A 175 15.06 15.19 -13.23
C ASP A 175 16.02 14.11 -12.72
N VAL A 176 15.64 12.83 -12.90
CA VAL A 176 16.47 11.67 -12.55
C VAL A 176 16.72 10.84 -13.79
N PRO A 177 17.96 10.76 -14.26
CA PRO A 177 18.31 9.91 -15.38
C PRO A 177 18.45 8.44 -14.97
N TYR A 178 18.13 7.51 -15.89
CA TYR A 178 18.23 6.07 -15.66
C TYR A 178 18.96 5.34 -16.81
N ASP A 179 19.55 4.20 -16.51
CA ASP A 179 20.02 3.24 -17.51
C ASP A 179 18.96 2.15 -17.73
N ARG A 180 18.30 1.69 -16.63
CA ARG A 180 17.12 0.83 -16.64
C ARG A 180 16.03 1.40 -15.72
N LEU A 181 14.78 1.14 -16.08
CA LEU A 181 13.61 1.64 -15.35
C LEU A 181 12.68 0.49 -14.98
N VAL A 182 12.25 0.45 -13.71
CA VAL A 182 11.20 -0.47 -13.22
C VAL A 182 10.00 0.34 -12.71
N ILE A 183 8.85 0.17 -13.36
CA ILE A 183 7.61 0.84 -12.99
C ILE A 183 6.79 -0.10 -12.10
N ALA A 184 6.74 0.19 -10.80
CA ALA A 184 6.06 -0.60 -9.77
C ALA A 184 5.22 0.29 -8.83
N VAL A 185 4.52 1.28 -9.42
CA VAL A 185 3.74 2.30 -8.71
C VAL A 185 2.40 1.79 -8.18
N GLY A 186 2.00 0.57 -8.54
CA GLY A 186 0.77 -0.07 -8.10
C GLY A 186 -0.51 0.62 -8.59
N ALA A 187 -1.63 0.33 -7.92
CA ALA A 187 -2.94 0.85 -8.22
C ALA A 187 -3.52 1.65 -7.04
N VAL A 188 -4.48 2.54 -7.33
CA VAL A 188 -5.24 3.31 -6.36
C VAL A 188 -6.70 2.86 -6.33
N SER A 189 -7.45 3.21 -5.28
CA SER A 189 -8.86 2.84 -5.16
C SER A 189 -9.70 3.54 -6.23
N LYS A 190 -10.62 2.78 -6.85
CA LYS A 190 -11.57 3.27 -7.84
C LYS A 190 -12.90 3.57 -7.15
N THR A 191 -13.41 4.78 -7.28
CA THR A 191 -14.69 5.19 -6.68
C THR A 191 -15.89 4.94 -7.58
N PHE A 192 -15.68 4.46 -8.80
CA PHE A 192 -16.71 4.27 -9.84
C PHE A 192 -17.54 5.55 -10.12
N ASN A 193 -16.96 6.73 -9.82
CA ASN A 193 -17.62 8.04 -9.86
C ASN A 193 -18.85 8.14 -8.95
N THR A 194 -18.96 7.29 -7.93
CA THR A 194 -20.05 7.35 -6.95
C THR A 194 -19.99 8.67 -6.19
N PRO A 195 -21.05 9.49 -6.23
CA PRO A 195 -21.07 10.82 -5.63
C PRO A 195 -20.69 10.80 -4.14
N GLY A 196 -19.79 11.69 -3.77
CA GLY A 196 -19.34 11.89 -2.40
C GLY A 196 -18.40 10.82 -1.83
N VAL A 197 -18.19 9.71 -2.49
CA VAL A 197 -17.28 8.65 -2.01
C VAL A 197 -15.85 9.15 -1.91
N ARG A 198 -15.38 9.87 -2.93
CA ARG A 198 -14.01 10.40 -2.93
C ARG A 198 -13.72 11.35 -1.77
N GLN A 199 -14.73 12.12 -1.35
CA GLN A 199 -14.62 13.14 -0.31
C GLN A 199 -14.83 12.57 1.10
N ASN A 200 -15.75 11.60 1.25
CA ASN A 200 -16.30 11.22 2.53
C ASN A 200 -15.95 9.80 2.98
N ALA A 201 -15.52 8.92 2.06
CA ALA A 201 -15.13 7.56 2.42
C ALA A 201 -13.68 7.48 2.92
N PHE A 202 -13.43 6.53 3.80
CA PHE A 202 -12.10 6.09 4.17
C PHE A 202 -11.64 5.04 3.16
N PHE A 203 -10.45 5.21 2.59
CA PHE A 203 -9.82 4.18 1.78
C PHE A 203 -8.92 3.30 2.66
N PHE A 204 -8.47 2.16 2.13
CA PHE A 204 -7.68 1.22 2.93
C PHE A 204 -6.58 0.56 2.09
N LYS A 205 -5.48 1.30 1.89
CA LYS A 205 -4.32 0.86 1.08
C LYS A 205 -2.98 1.05 1.79
N ASP A 206 -2.94 1.85 2.87
CA ASP A 206 -1.70 2.28 3.51
C ASP A 206 -1.87 2.41 5.04
N ILE A 207 -0.75 2.55 5.75
CA ILE A 207 -0.69 2.80 7.19
C ILE A 207 -1.48 4.05 7.59
N GLY A 208 -1.38 5.12 6.78
CA GLY A 208 -2.16 6.34 7.00
C GLY A 208 -3.66 6.09 7.01
N ASP A 209 -4.14 5.23 6.10
CA ASP A 209 -5.54 4.82 6.03
C ASP A 209 -5.96 4.06 7.28
N SER A 210 -5.17 3.07 7.67
CA SER A 210 -5.44 2.26 8.86
C SER A 210 -5.48 3.11 10.14
N LYS A 211 -4.55 4.08 10.28
CA LYS A 211 -4.58 5.05 11.39
C LYS A 211 -5.86 5.87 11.42
N ARG A 212 -6.32 6.37 10.26
CA ARG A 212 -7.56 7.14 10.16
C ARG A 212 -8.78 6.29 10.53
N VAL A 213 -8.86 5.05 10.04
CA VAL A 213 -9.94 4.12 10.38
C VAL A 213 -9.97 3.85 11.89
N LYS A 214 -8.83 3.48 12.49
CA LYS A 214 -8.72 3.23 13.93
C LYS A 214 -9.12 4.45 14.75
N ARG A 215 -8.67 5.64 14.37
CA ARG A 215 -9.02 6.90 15.04
C ARG A 215 -10.52 7.17 14.94
N ARG A 216 -11.11 7.05 13.73
CA ARG A 216 -12.54 7.33 13.52
C ARG A 216 -13.46 6.39 14.31
N VAL A 217 -13.14 5.11 14.38
CA VAL A 217 -13.92 4.18 15.22
C VAL A 217 -13.97 4.67 16.66
N ARG A 218 -12.82 5.04 17.24
CA ARG A 218 -12.77 5.55 18.63
C ARG A 218 -13.51 6.88 18.80
N GLU A 219 -13.37 7.82 17.85
CA GLU A 219 -14.12 9.08 17.84
C GLU A 219 -15.62 8.83 17.87
N CYS A 220 -16.12 7.87 17.09
CA CYS A 220 -17.53 7.51 17.09
C CYS A 220 -18.00 7.00 18.46
N PHE A 221 -17.19 6.22 19.18
CA PHE A 221 -17.49 5.76 20.52
C PHE A 221 -17.52 6.92 21.53
N GLU A 222 -16.53 7.82 21.50
CA GLU A 222 -16.49 9.02 22.35
C GLU A 222 -17.69 9.94 22.10
N LEU A 223 -18.05 10.17 20.83
CA LEU A 223 -19.22 10.96 20.48
C LEU A 223 -20.55 10.29 20.93
N ALA A 224 -20.61 8.96 20.87
CA ALA A 224 -21.81 8.22 21.21
C ALA A 224 -22.14 8.24 22.72
N VAL A 225 -21.15 8.40 23.61
CA VAL A 225 -21.38 8.49 25.06
C VAL A 225 -21.72 9.89 25.55
N LEU A 226 -21.58 10.93 24.72
CA LEU A 226 -21.91 12.29 25.13
C LEU A 226 -23.38 12.39 25.55
N PRO A 227 -23.69 13.08 26.66
CA PRO A 227 -25.07 13.28 27.10
C PRO A 227 -25.97 13.99 26.08
N THR A 228 -25.36 14.77 25.20
CA THR A 228 -26.04 15.54 24.13
C THR A 228 -26.36 14.71 22.90
N THR A 229 -25.82 13.49 22.78
CA THR A 229 -26.02 12.62 21.61
C THR A 229 -27.37 11.91 21.71
N THR A 230 -28.24 12.15 20.72
CA THR A 230 -29.56 11.52 20.66
C THR A 230 -29.45 10.01 20.42
N PRO A 231 -30.50 9.22 20.79
CA PRO A 231 -30.48 7.78 20.54
C PRO A 231 -30.28 7.40 19.07
N ASP A 232 -30.87 8.17 18.13
CA ASP A 232 -30.71 7.93 16.69
C ASP A 232 -29.29 8.24 16.23
N MET A 233 -28.75 9.42 16.61
CA MET A 233 -27.37 9.79 16.30
C MET A 233 -26.38 8.76 16.88
N ARG A 234 -26.64 8.23 18.07
CA ARG A 234 -25.83 7.18 18.69
C ARG A 234 -25.81 5.90 17.85
N ARG A 235 -26.98 5.47 17.36
CA ARG A 235 -27.08 4.32 16.45
C ARG A 235 -26.33 4.56 15.14
N TRP A 236 -26.42 5.74 14.55
CA TRP A 236 -25.72 6.09 13.30
C TRP A 236 -24.21 6.20 13.50
N LEU A 237 -23.73 6.86 14.56
CA LEU A 237 -22.30 6.95 14.87
C LEU A 237 -21.65 5.59 15.08
N LEU A 238 -22.36 4.64 15.67
CA LEU A 238 -21.86 3.29 15.94
C LEU A 238 -22.18 2.28 14.83
N HIS A 239 -22.64 2.74 13.68
CA HIS A 239 -22.80 1.92 12.50
C HIS A 239 -21.60 2.12 11.56
N PHE A 240 -20.81 1.06 11.36
CA PHE A 240 -19.60 1.04 10.54
C PHE A 240 -19.88 0.27 9.25
N SER A 241 -19.85 0.94 8.12
CA SER A 241 -20.05 0.33 6.81
C SER A 241 -18.72 0.09 6.09
N ILE A 242 -18.61 -1.06 5.44
CA ILE A 242 -17.47 -1.43 4.60
C ILE A 242 -18.02 -1.79 3.22
N VAL A 243 -17.51 -1.17 2.16
CA VAL A 243 -17.95 -1.39 0.79
C VAL A 243 -16.87 -2.13 0.02
N GLY A 244 -17.18 -3.37 -0.36
CA GLY A 244 -16.30 -4.33 -1.01
C GLY A 244 -16.03 -5.55 -0.13
N ALA A 245 -16.61 -6.71 -0.51
CA ALA A 245 -16.49 -7.98 0.21
C ALA A 245 -15.41 -8.92 -0.36
N GLY A 246 -14.36 -8.34 -0.94
CA GLY A 246 -13.11 -9.05 -1.24
C GLY A 246 -12.30 -9.34 0.05
N PRO A 247 -11.08 -9.92 -0.06
CA PRO A 247 -10.26 -10.27 1.11
C PRO A 247 -10.05 -9.11 2.09
N THR A 248 -9.67 -7.93 1.58
CA THR A 248 -9.41 -6.76 2.44
C THR A 248 -10.65 -6.33 3.24
N GLY A 249 -11.83 -6.26 2.59
CA GLY A 249 -13.05 -5.83 3.28
C GLY A 249 -13.56 -6.86 4.26
N THR A 250 -13.49 -8.12 3.93
CA THR A 250 -13.88 -9.23 4.79
C THR A 250 -12.98 -9.30 6.03
N GLU A 251 -11.66 -9.24 5.86
CA GLU A 251 -10.70 -9.23 6.97
C GLU A 251 -10.85 -7.96 7.84
N LEU A 252 -11.04 -6.79 7.22
CA LEU A 252 -11.24 -5.55 7.97
C LEU A 252 -12.52 -5.60 8.81
N ALA A 253 -13.63 -6.11 8.26
CA ALA A 253 -14.88 -6.30 8.98
C ALA A 253 -14.70 -7.22 10.18
N ALA A 254 -13.98 -8.33 10.00
CA ALA A 254 -13.68 -9.29 11.05
C ALA A 254 -12.80 -8.68 12.16
N HIS A 255 -11.72 -8.00 11.80
CA HIS A 255 -10.84 -7.34 12.78
C HIS A 255 -11.51 -6.17 13.51
N LEU A 256 -12.34 -5.37 12.83
CA LEU A 256 -13.12 -4.32 13.48
C LEU A 256 -14.17 -4.89 14.43
N ARG A 257 -14.82 -6.00 14.05
CA ARG A 257 -15.75 -6.72 14.92
C ARG A 257 -15.04 -7.14 16.21
N ASP A 258 -13.90 -7.80 16.09
CA ASP A 258 -13.15 -8.26 17.26
C ASP A 258 -12.70 -7.07 18.13
N PHE A 259 -12.25 -5.97 17.54
CA PHE A 259 -11.88 -4.75 18.25
C PHE A 259 -13.06 -4.09 18.97
N ILE A 260 -14.22 -3.99 18.33
CA ILE A 260 -15.40 -3.35 18.88
C ILE A 260 -15.98 -4.18 20.02
N TYR A 261 -16.25 -5.47 19.78
CA TYR A 261 -16.98 -6.30 20.74
C TYR A 261 -16.10 -6.91 21.84
N SER A 262 -14.82 -7.15 21.57
CA SER A 262 -13.91 -7.72 22.56
C SER A 262 -13.19 -6.67 23.39
N ASP A 263 -12.88 -5.49 22.80
CA ASP A 263 -12.06 -4.48 23.45
C ASP A 263 -12.87 -3.21 23.80
N LEU A 264 -13.50 -2.54 22.82
CA LEU A 264 -14.16 -1.25 23.05
C LEU A 264 -15.40 -1.36 23.94
N ILE A 265 -16.23 -2.39 23.79
CA ILE A 265 -17.43 -2.57 24.63
C ILE A 265 -17.08 -2.76 26.11
N GLN A 266 -15.90 -3.26 26.42
CA GLN A 266 -15.42 -3.34 27.82
C GLN A 266 -15.21 -1.94 28.41
N LEU A 267 -14.75 -0.98 27.60
CA LEU A 267 -14.55 0.42 28.02
C LEU A 267 -15.83 1.25 27.99
N TYR A 268 -16.77 0.89 27.12
CA TYR A 268 -18.05 1.61 26.94
C TYR A 268 -19.25 0.67 27.17
N PRO A 269 -19.44 0.15 28.40
CA PRO A 269 -20.46 -0.87 28.68
C PRO A 269 -21.89 -0.37 28.44
N THR A 270 -22.14 0.95 28.53
CA THR A 270 -23.43 1.58 28.22
C THR A 270 -23.82 1.52 26.75
N LEU A 271 -22.86 1.25 25.86
CA LEU A 271 -23.08 1.13 24.41
C LEU A 271 -23.24 -0.32 23.95
N LYS A 272 -23.26 -1.28 24.89
CA LYS A 272 -23.42 -2.70 24.57
C LYS A 272 -24.71 -2.95 23.77
N GLY A 273 -24.58 -3.68 22.66
CA GLY A 273 -25.69 -4.02 21.77
C GLY A 273 -26.07 -2.93 20.75
N ILE A 274 -25.41 -1.76 20.75
CA ILE A 274 -25.67 -0.68 19.78
C ILE A 274 -24.77 -0.77 18.54
N PRO A 275 -23.44 -1.06 18.66
CA PRO A 275 -22.56 -1.09 17.49
C PRO A 275 -23.04 -2.07 16.42
N ARG A 276 -22.87 -1.68 15.16
CA ARG A 276 -23.26 -2.47 13.99
C ARG A 276 -22.16 -2.38 12.94
N ILE A 277 -21.86 -3.49 12.30
CA ILE A 277 -20.93 -3.57 11.17
C ILE A 277 -21.68 -4.15 9.99
N THR A 278 -21.69 -3.44 8.86
CA THR A 278 -22.32 -3.90 7.63
C THR A 278 -21.31 -3.94 6.49
N LEU A 279 -21.21 -5.08 5.85
CA LEU A 279 -20.37 -5.34 4.68
C LEU A 279 -21.24 -5.34 3.43
N TYR A 280 -21.04 -4.37 2.53
CA TYR A 280 -21.77 -4.22 1.28
C TYR A 280 -20.94 -4.71 0.10
N ASP A 281 -21.55 -5.39 -0.84
CA ASP A 281 -20.94 -5.73 -2.14
C ASP A 281 -22.01 -5.84 -3.25
N VAL A 282 -21.61 -5.46 -4.47
CA VAL A 282 -22.43 -5.65 -5.67
C VAL A 282 -22.47 -7.11 -6.14
N ALA A 283 -21.45 -7.89 -5.78
CA ALA A 283 -21.40 -9.33 -6.07
C ALA A 283 -22.42 -10.10 -5.20
N PRO A 284 -22.94 -11.24 -5.69
CA PRO A 284 -23.89 -12.06 -4.93
C PRO A 284 -23.25 -12.85 -3.78
N THR A 285 -21.90 -12.89 -3.71
CA THR A 285 -21.17 -13.64 -2.68
C THR A 285 -19.95 -12.86 -2.20
N VAL A 286 -19.56 -13.06 -0.95
CA VAL A 286 -18.27 -12.55 -0.42
C VAL A 286 -17.12 -13.43 -0.93
N LEU A 287 -15.91 -12.89 -0.97
CA LEU A 287 -14.69 -13.64 -1.29
C LEU A 287 -14.83 -14.45 -2.59
N SER A 288 -15.32 -13.82 -3.65
CA SER A 288 -15.63 -14.47 -4.93
C SER A 288 -14.45 -15.20 -5.58
N MET A 289 -13.23 -14.98 -5.11
CA MET A 289 -12.02 -15.68 -5.54
C MET A 289 -11.82 -17.06 -4.88
N PHE A 290 -12.60 -17.38 -3.85
CA PHE A 290 -12.61 -18.69 -3.19
C PHE A 290 -13.72 -19.58 -3.78
N ASP A 291 -13.63 -20.88 -3.51
CA ASP A 291 -14.68 -21.82 -3.85
C ASP A 291 -16.00 -21.43 -3.16
N LYS A 292 -17.11 -21.74 -3.82
CA LYS A 292 -18.47 -21.42 -3.33
C LYS A 292 -18.75 -21.96 -1.92
N SER A 293 -18.20 -23.12 -1.58
CA SER A 293 -18.32 -23.73 -0.24
C SER A 293 -17.62 -22.89 0.82
N LEU A 294 -16.40 -22.40 0.55
CA LEU A 294 -15.63 -21.53 1.45
C LEU A 294 -16.28 -20.15 1.58
N SER A 295 -16.74 -19.56 0.47
CA SER A 295 -17.47 -18.29 0.49
C SER A 295 -18.74 -18.38 1.36
N ARG A 296 -19.50 -19.46 1.24
CA ARG A 296 -20.69 -19.72 2.07
C ARG A 296 -20.31 -19.87 3.55
N TYR A 297 -19.30 -20.68 3.83
CA TYR A 297 -18.80 -20.84 5.21
C TYR A 297 -18.35 -19.50 5.83
N ALA A 298 -17.66 -18.65 5.06
CA ALA A 298 -17.30 -17.30 5.51
C ALA A 298 -18.53 -16.46 5.84
N MET A 299 -19.51 -16.40 4.94
CA MET A 299 -20.76 -15.64 5.15
C MET A 299 -21.50 -16.11 6.40
N ASP A 300 -21.66 -17.41 6.57
CA ASP A 300 -22.38 -17.99 7.71
C ASP A 300 -21.64 -17.74 9.02
N THR A 301 -20.31 -17.84 9.03
CA THR A 301 -19.48 -17.55 10.18
C THR A 301 -19.56 -16.08 10.56
N MET A 302 -19.37 -15.17 9.62
CA MET A 302 -19.40 -13.73 9.88
C MET A 302 -20.78 -13.25 10.35
N ARG A 303 -21.86 -13.80 9.79
CA ARG A 303 -23.25 -13.51 10.23
C ARG A 303 -23.48 -13.97 11.67
N LYS A 304 -23.02 -15.17 12.05
CA LYS A 304 -23.08 -15.67 13.43
C LYS A 304 -22.31 -14.78 14.40
N GLU A 305 -21.24 -14.16 13.93
CA GLU A 305 -20.44 -13.21 14.72
C GLU A 305 -21.02 -11.79 14.74
N GLY A 306 -22.19 -11.56 14.16
CA GLY A 306 -22.92 -10.28 14.19
C GLY A 306 -22.49 -9.28 13.12
N ILE A 307 -21.78 -9.70 12.09
CA ILE A 307 -21.50 -8.87 10.93
C ILE A 307 -22.65 -9.03 9.92
N GLU A 308 -23.29 -7.93 9.59
CA GLU A 308 -24.34 -7.90 8.59
C GLU A 308 -23.71 -7.92 7.18
N ILE A 309 -24.15 -8.84 6.33
CA ILE A 309 -23.61 -8.99 4.98
C ILE A 309 -24.73 -8.73 3.98
N LYS A 310 -24.54 -7.69 3.18
CA LYS A 310 -25.45 -7.21 2.14
C LYS A 310 -24.77 -7.35 0.77
N THR A 311 -25.02 -8.48 0.15
CA THR A 311 -24.60 -8.78 -1.23
C THR A 311 -25.65 -8.30 -2.21
N SER A 312 -25.26 -8.09 -3.48
CA SER A 312 -26.12 -7.51 -4.51
C SER A 312 -26.69 -6.14 -4.11
N HIS A 313 -25.88 -5.33 -3.45
CA HIS A 313 -26.22 -3.96 -3.03
C HIS A 313 -25.36 -2.92 -3.72
N HIS A 314 -26.02 -1.91 -4.29
CA HIS A 314 -25.40 -0.86 -5.09
C HIS A 314 -25.38 0.47 -4.32
N VAL A 315 -24.19 0.94 -3.97
CA VAL A 315 -24.02 2.25 -3.32
C VAL A 315 -24.19 3.36 -4.36
N LYS A 316 -25.16 4.23 -4.16
CA LYS A 316 -25.47 5.39 -5.02
C LYS A 316 -24.72 6.65 -4.63
N SER A 317 -24.58 6.91 -3.33
CA SER A 317 -23.89 8.12 -2.84
C SER A 317 -23.45 7.98 -1.38
N LEU A 318 -22.54 8.85 -0.97
CA LEU A 318 -22.10 9.01 0.41
C LEU A 318 -21.99 10.50 0.74
N ARG A 319 -22.77 10.99 1.69
CA ARG A 319 -22.81 12.41 2.06
C ARG A 319 -22.72 12.62 3.57
N TRP A 320 -22.35 13.79 3.99
CA TRP A 320 -22.46 14.21 5.38
C TRP A 320 -23.93 14.51 5.75
N GLY A 321 -24.25 14.33 7.02
CA GLY A 321 -25.54 14.63 7.62
C GLY A 321 -26.39 13.40 7.86
N GLU A 322 -27.59 13.65 8.37
CA GLU A 322 -28.54 12.64 8.81
C GLU A 322 -29.38 12.11 7.65
N PRO A 323 -29.79 10.83 7.68
CA PRO A 323 -30.77 10.29 6.74
C PRO A 323 -32.06 11.10 6.72
N GLY A 324 -32.66 11.28 5.54
CA GLY A 324 -33.91 12.02 5.36
C GLY A 324 -33.81 13.54 5.50
N GLN A 325 -32.64 14.10 5.81
CA GLN A 325 -32.42 15.53 5.91
C GLN A 325 -31.57 16.06 4.75
N GLN A 326 -31.73 17.34 4.42
CA GLN A 326 -30.85 17.99 3.46
C GLN A 326 -29.41 18.05 3.99
N PRO A 327 -28.40 17.90 3.12
CA PRO A 327 -27.01 18.01 3.53
C PRO A 327 -26.75 19.34 4.24
N PRO A 328 -26.07 19.34 5.38
CA PRO A 328 -25.72 20.59 6.06
C PRO A 328 -24.74 21.42 5.20
N HIS A 329 -24.85 22.75 5.26
CA HIS A 329 -23.94 23.66 4.54
C HIS A 329 -22.48 23.56 4.99
N HIS A 330 -22.25 23.08 6.22
CA HIS A 330 -20.91 22.85 6.77
C HIS A 330 -20.81 21.43 7.33
N MET A 331 -19.66 20.82 7.15
CA MET A 331 -19.36 19.53 7.75
C MET A 331 -19.25 19.68 9.27
N ASP A 332 -20.01 18.88 9.98
CA ASP A 332 -19.91 18.75 11.43
C ASP A 332 -19.37 17.36 11.75
N PRO A 333 -18.12 17.24 12.24
CA PRO A 333 -17.52 15.95 12.57
C PRO A 333 -18.25 15.22 13.71
N LYS A 334 -19.11 15.90 14.45
CA LYS A 334 -20.00 15.30 15.48
C LYS A 334 -21.21 14.57 14.89
N ARG A 335 -21.46 14.75 13.59
CA ARG A 335 -22.59 14.11 12.90
C ARG A 335 -22.16 12.84 12.19
N CYS A 336 -23.15 12.07 11.73
CA CYS A 336 -22.96 10.87 10.93
C CYS A 336 -22.80 11.22 9.43
N LEU A 337 -22.46 10.19 8.67
CA LEU A 337 -22.58 10.14 7.22
C LEU A 337 -23.92 9.48 6.86
N THR A 338 -24.44 9.80 5.69
CA THR A 338 -25.54 9.08 5.06
C THR A 338 -25.01 8.30 3.86
N LEU A 339 -25.10 6.98 3.93
CA LEU A 339 -24.85 6.06 2.84
C LEU A 339 -26.19 5.79 2.14
N SER A 340 -26.28 6.05 0.84
CA SER A 340 -27.46 5.73 0.03
C SER A 340 -27.19 4.51 -0.82
N THR A 341 -28.06 3.50 -0.72
CA THR A 341 -28.04 2.30 -1.57
C THR A 341 -29.28 2.26 -2.43
N GLU A 342 -29.25 1.48 -3.51
CA GLU A 342 -30.41 1.28 -4.39
C GLU A 342 -31.50 0.48 -3.70
N GLU A 343 -31.11 -0.51 -2.90
CA GLU A 343 -31.96 -1.52 -2.32
C GLU A 343 -32.63 -1.07 -1.00
N GLU A 344 -31.96 -0.21 -0.23
CA GLU A 344 -32.41 0.17 1.12
C GLU A 344 -32.68 1.66 1.31
N GLY A 345 -32.28 2.48 0.31
CA GLY A 345 -32.33 3.92 0.45
C GLY A 345 -31.21 4.48 1.33
N GLU A 346 -31.54 5.45 2.21
CA GLU A 346 -30.58 6.16 3.05
C GLU A 346 -30.36 5.50 4.40
N VAL A 347 -29.10 5.26 4.76
CA VAL A 347 -28.67 4.66 6.02
C VAL A 347 -27.63 5.55 6.69
N GLY A 348 -27.86 5.88 7.99
CA GLY A 348 -26.88 6.63 8.77
C GLY A 348 -25.71 5.74 9.18
N VAL A 349 -24.48 6.24 8.99
CA VAL A 349 -23.25 5.53 9.35
C VAL A 349 -22.21 6.47 9.96
N GLY A 350 -21.48 6.01 10.96
CA GLY A 350 -20.40 6.78 11.60
C GLY A 350 -19.13 6.78 10.76
N MET A 351 -18.96 5.75 9.92
CA MET A 351 -17.82 5.60 9.03
C MET A 351 -18.19 4.71 7.83
N CYS A 352 -17.69 5.06 6.65
CA CYS A 352 -17.75 4.22 5.47
C CYS A 352 -16.33 3.96 4.97
N VAL A 353 -15.90 2.70 4.91
CA VAL A 353 -14.60 2.29 4.37
C VAL A 353 -14.79 1.70 2.98
N TRP A 354 -14.12 2.29 1.99
CA TRP A 354 -14.22 1.90 0.59
C TRP A 354 -13.02 1.06 0.19
N VAL A 355 -13.21 -0.24 0.03
CA VAL A 355 -12.16 -1.22 -0.27
C VAL A 355 -12.40 -2.01 -1.57
N THR A 356 -13.27 -1.48 -2.43
CA THR A 356 -13.60 -2.07 -3.72
C THR A 356 -12.98 -1.30 -4.88
N GLY A 357 -12.65 -2.02 -5.92
CA GLY A 357 -12.14 -1.47 -7.19
C GLY A 357 -10.71 -0.95 -7.12
N ASN A 358 -9.98 -1.21 -8.21
CA ASN A 358 -8.64 -0.70 -8.47
C ASN A 358 -8.63 0.09 -9.77
N THR A 359 -7.86 1.17 -9.81
CA THR A 359 -7.57 1.94 -11.02
C THR A 359 -6.10 2.33 -11.04
N MET A 360 -5.58 2.58 -12.23
CA MET A 360 -4.16 2.90 -12.40
C MET A 360 -3.77 4.21 -11.71
N ASN A 361 -2.55 4.24 -11.21
CA ASN A 361 -1.91 5.45 -10.69
C ASN A 361 -1.91 6.55 -11.77
N LYS A 362 -1.90 7.83 -11.34
CA LYS A 362 -1.91 8.98 -12.26
C LYS A 362 -0.76 8.93 -13.28
N LEU A 363 0.45 8.51 -12.86
CA LEU A 363 1.58 8.37 -13.76
C LEU A 363 1.27 7.42 -14.92
N VAL A 364 0.72 6.24 -14.62
CA VAL A 364 0.36 5.24 -15.65
C VAL A 364 -0.80 5.72 -16.51
N ARG A 365 -1.77 6.40 -15.90
CA ARG A 365 -2.98 6.83 -16.57
C ARG A 365 -2.77 7.99 -17.56
N THR A 366 -1.99 9.00 -17.16
CA THR A 366 -1.81 10.25 -17.91
C THR A 366 -0.35 10.69 -18.10
N GLY A 367 0.59 10.16 -17.33
CA GLY A 367 2.00 10.53 -17.41
C GLY A 367 2.83 9.69 -18.40
N LEU A 368 2.20 8.69 -19.02
CA LEU A 368 2.80 7.77 -19.98
C LEU A 368 1.86 7.53 -21.19
N ASP A 369 1.08 8.53 -21.59
CA ASP A 369 0.14 8.35 -22.71
C ASP A 369 0.83 8.50 -24.05
N GLU A 370 1.65 9.51 -24.21
CA GLU A 370 2.32 9.83 -25.48
C GLU A 370 3.82 9.58 -25.40
N VAL A 371 4.35 9.02 -26.46
CA VAL A 371 5.80 8.89 -26.71
C VAL A 371 6.14 9.84 -27.86
N PRO A 372 6.64 11.06 -27.55
CA PRO A 372 6.84 12.11 -28.58
C PRO A 372 7.76 11.69 -29.72
N SER A 373 8.73 10.83 -29.43
CA SER A 373 9.66 10.26 -30.40
C SER A 373 9.89 8.79 -30.10
N PHE A 374 10.06 7.97 -31.15
CA PHE A 374 10.39 6.56 -30.97
C PHE A 374 11.78 6.42 -30.30
N PRO A 375 11.86 5.75 -29.14
CA PRO A 375 13.12 5.65 -28.40
C PRO A 375 14.04 4.61 -29.03
N THR A 376 14.72 5.00 -30.13
CA THR A 376 15.53 4.13 -30.98
C THR A 376 16.63 3.37 -30.23
N ARG A 377 17.12 3.91 -29.11
CA ARG A 377 18.14 3.27 -28.27
C ARG A 377 17.59 2.20 -27.33
N SER A 378 16.27 2.21 -27.08
CA SER A 378 15.60 1.38 -26.07
C SER A 378 14.57 0.45 -26.66
N ALA A 379 13.93 0.80 -27.77
CA ALA A 379 12.85 0.03 -28.36
C ALA A 379 13.32 -0.87 -29.51
N GLN A 380 12.75 -2.08 -29.55
CA GLN A 380 12.90 -3.02 -30.66
C GLN A 380 11.51 -3.41 -31.18
N MET A 381 11.38 -3.48 -32.49
CA MET A 381 10.14 -3.96 -33.14
C MET A 381 9.87 -5.40 -32.73
N LYS A 382 8.61 -5.72 -32.40
CA LYS A 382 8.22 -7.04 -31.91
C LYS A 382 8.47 -8.14 -32.94
N ASP A 383 8.35 -7.82 -34.23
CA ASP A 383 8.55 -8.75 -35.36
C ASP A 383 10.00 -8.87 -35.82
N GLY A 384 10.95 -8.29 -35.08
CA GLY A 384 12.38 -8.27 -35.47
C GLY A 384 12.68 -7.44 -36.74
N LYS A 385 11.68 -6.75 -37.28
CA LYS A 385 11.85 -5.84 -38.40
C LYS A 385 12.56 -4.57 -37.94
N ALA A 386 13.49 -4.08 -38.72
CA ALA A 386 14.00 -2.73 -38.55
C ALA A 386 12.84 -1.74 -38.72
N LEU A 387 12.88 -0.59 -38.00
CA LEU A 387 11.99 0.53 -38.32
C LEU A 387 12.05 0.72 -39.86
N PRO A 388 10.91 0.87 -40.56
CA PRO A 388 10.91 1.15 -41.97
C PRO A 388 11.86 2.35 -42.22
N ALA A 389 12.82 2.18 -43.12
CA ALA A 389 13.66 3.30 -43.52
C ALA A 389 12.75 4.44 -44.00
N ALA A 390 13.06 5.69 -43.60
CA ALA A 390 12.29 6.83 -44.03
C ALA A 390 12.16 6.81 -45.54
N SER A 391 10.94 6.82 -46.06
CA SER A 391 10.73 7.07 -47.46
C SER A 391 11.15 8.54 -47.75
N PRO A 392 11.74 8.84 -48.90
CA PRO A 392 12.22 10.19 -49.23
C PRO A 392 11.12 11.28 -49.14
N ALA A 393 9.86 10.89 -49.02
CA ALA A 393 8.70 11.78 -48.97
C ALA A 393 8.19 12.05 -47.54
N GLU A 394 8.64 11.28 -46.53
CA GLU A 394 8.20 11.43 -45.13
C GLU A 394 9.34 12.06 -44.31
N SER A 395 9.06 13.16 -43.62
CA SER A 395 10.04 13.73 -42.71
C SER A 395 10.32 12.69 -41.60
N SER A 396 11.57 12.60 -41.15
CA SER A 396 11.99 11.71 -40.04
C SER A 396 11.18 11.96 -38.75
N ALA A 397 10.52 13.13 -38.65
CA ALA A 397 9.61 13.48 -37.56
C ALA A 397 8.24 12.76 -37.65
N GLU A 398 7.69 12.55 -38.84
CA GLU A 398 6.40 11.88 -39.05
C GLU A 398 6.49 10.36 -38.80
N GLN A 399 7.59 9.74 -39.14
CA GLN A 399 7.83 8.32 -38.88
C GLN A 399 8.04 8.02 -37.40
N ASN A 400 8.54 8.99 -36.61
CA ASN A 400 8.77 8.84 -35.18
C ASN A 400 7.56 9.27 -34.34
N SER A 401 6.51 9.83 -34.94
CA SER A 401 5.30 10.28 -34.26
C SER A 401 4.24 9.18 -34.12
N GLY A 402 3.30 9.37 -33.21
CA GLY A 402 2.12 8.50 -33.05
C GLY A 402 2.36 7.22 -32.26
N TRP A 403 3.51 7.07 -31.58
CA TRP A 403 3.73 5.98 -30.64
C TRP A 403 3.08 6.25 -29.29
N HIS A 404 2.46 5.21 -28.71
CA HIS A 404 1.86 5.24 -27.40
C HIS A 404 2.35 4.06 -26.58
N VAL A 405 2.38 4.22 -25.27
CA VAL A 405 2.59 3.07 -24.38
C VAL A 405 1.36 2.19 -24.44
N LYS A 406 1.55 0.93 -24.79
CA LYS A 406 0.45 -0.02 -24.93
C LYS A 406 -0.21 -0.31 -23.58
N LYS A 407 -1.52 -0.17 -23.50
CA LYS A 407 -2.31 -0.34 -22.28
C LYS A 407 -3.45 -1.32 -22.46
N ALA A 408 -3.79 -2.05 -21.39
CA ALA A 408 -4.95 -2.92 -21.36
C ALA A 408 -6.25 -2.12 -21.49
N PRO A 409 -7.14 -2.40 -22.47
CA PRO A 409 -8.27 -1.53 -22.84
C PRO A 409 -9.25 -1.23 -21.70
N LYS A 410 -9.52 -2.20 -20.81
CA LYS A 410 -10.52 -2.06 -19.72
C LYS A 410 -9.94 -1.52 -18.42
N VAL A 411 -8.67 -1.83 -18.16
CA VAL A 411 -8.03 -1.59 -16.86
C VAL A 411 -7.08 -0.41 -16.94
N GLY A 412 -6.50 -0.14 -18.11
CA GLY A 412 -5.50 0.89 -18.34
C GLY A 412 -4.11 0.55 -17.78
N ALA A 413 -3.87 -0.71 -17.41
CA ALA A 413 -2.57 -1.20 -16.97
C ALA A 413 -1.59 -1.24 -18.14
N LEU A 414 -0.31 -1.02 -17.86
CA LEU A 414 0.77 -1.16 -18.86
C LEU A 414 0.81 -2.61 -19.36
N LEU A 415 0.70 -2.82 -20.67
CA LEU A 415 0.91 -4.14 -21.23
C LEU A 415 2.40 -4.45 -21.32
N VAL A 416 2.76 -5.62 -20.82
CA VAL A 416 4.13 -6.13 -20.84
C VAL A 416 4.21 -7.47 -21.54
N ASP A 417 5.36 -7.77 -22.10
CA ASP A 417 5.65 -9.08 -22.66
C ASP A 417 5.98 -10.12 -21.59
N GLY A 418 6.32 -11.34 -21.99
CA GLY A 418 6.70 -12.42 -21.08
C GLY A 418 7.95 -12.14 -20.24
N GLN A 419 8.76 -11.17 -20.60
CA GLN A 419 9.94 -10.71 -19.87
C GLN A 419 9.68 -9.46 -19.03
N LEU A 420 8.40 -9.10 -18.80
CA LEU A 420 7.95 -7.91 -18.07
C LEU A 420 8.40 -6.58 -18.69
N ARG A 421 8.75 -6.55 -19.98
CA ARG A 421 9.13 -5.35 -20.70
C ARG A 421 7.91 -4.60 -21.20
N VAL A 422 7.91 -3.28 -21.05
CA VAL A 422 6.81 -2.41 -21.48
C VAL A 422 6.73 -2.38 -23.01
N GLN A 423 5.51 -2.46 -23.54
CA GLN A 423 5.23 -2.44 -24.97
C GLN A 423 4.78 -1.05 -25.42
N LEU A 424 5.13 -0.74 -26.66
CA LEU A 424 4.64 0.43 -27.40
C LEU A 424 3.74 -0.05 -28.55
N GLU A 425 2.79 0.80 -28.95
CA GLU A 425 1.94 0.58 -30.10
C GLU A 425 1.69 1.86 -30.90
N ARG A 426 1.41 1.72 -32.18
CA ARG A 426 0.92 2.77 -33.06
C ARG A 426 -0.52 2.51 -33.44
N PRO A 427 -1.26 3.55 -33.94
CA PRO A 427 -2.63 3.39 -34.42
C PRO A 427 -2.80 2.39 -35.55
N ASP A 428 -1.76 2.13 -36.32
CA ASP A 428 -1.73 1.12 -37.41
C ASP A 428 -1.58 -0.33 -36.90
N GLY A 429 -1.48 -0.53 -35.59
CA GLY A 429 -1.30 -1.84 -34.98
C GLY A 429 0.15 -2.31 -34.87
N THR A 430 1.11 -1.50 -35.33
CA THR A 430 2.54 -1.80 -35.19
C THR A 430 2.93 -1.77 -33.72
N THR A 431 3.70 -2.76 -33.26
CA THR A 431 4.13 -2.88 -31.86
C THR A 431 5.64 -2.97 -31.71
N ALA A 432 6.15 -2.36 -30.63
CA ALA A 432 7.55 -2.43 -30.24
C ALA A 432 7.68 -2.75 -28.74
N VAL A 433 8.85 -3.20 -28.31
CA VAL A 433 9.15 -3.56 -26.91
C VAL A 433 10.35 -2.77 -26.42
N LEU A 434 10.21 -2.13 -25.26
CA LEU A 434 11.29 -1.42 -24.59
C LEU A 434 12.23 -2.43 -23.91
N GLN A 435 13.53 -2.38 -24.22
CA GLN A 435 14.49 -3.36 -23.71
C GLN A 435 15.00 -3.06 -22.30
N ASP A 436 14.79 -1.85 -21.82
CA ASP A 436 15.31 -1.32 -20.56
C ASP A 436 14.24 -0.71 -19.64
N VAL A 437 12.96 -0.85 -20.01
CA VAL A 437 11.82 -0.40 -19.22
C VAL A 437 10.90 -1.58 -18.89
N TYR A 438 10.76 -1.85 -17.62
CA TYR A 438 9.99 -2.96 -17.08
C TYR A 438 8.81 -2.44 -16.26
N ALA A 439 7.70 -3.19 -16.24
CA ALA A 439 6.58 -2.89 -15.35
C ALA A 439 6.06 -4.18 -14.71
N LEU A 440 5.65 -4.07 -13.42
CA LEU A 440 5.18 -5.23 -12.65
C LEU A 440 4.21 -4.82 -11.52
N GLY A 441 3.44 -5.79 -11.05
CA GLY A 441 2.41 -5.59 -10.03
C GLY A 441 1.14 -4.95 -10.59
N ASP A 442 0.31 -4.36 -9.72
CA ASP A 442 -1.04 -3.88 -10.06
C ASP A 442 -1.08 -2.84 -11.20
N ASN A 443 0.04 -2.20 -11.54
CA ASN A 443 0.12 -1.23 -12.66
C ASN A 443 0.46 -1.86 -14.01
N ALA A 444 0.75 -3.15 -14.05
CA ALA A 444 1.12 -3.88 -15.25
C ALA A 444 0.24 -5.11 -15.49
N MET A 445 0.17 -5.57 -16.72
CA MET A 445 -0.55 -6.77 -17.12
C MET A 445 0.24 -7.50 -18.21
N LEU A 446 0.51 -8.79 -18.02
CA LEU A 446 1.06 -9.63 -19.07
C LEU A 446 0.06 -9.72 -20.23
N GLU A 447 0.54 -9.64 -21.45
CA GLU A 447 -0.30 -9.76 -22.64
C GLU A 447 -1.00 -11.13 -22.71
N THR A 448 -0.34 -12.17 -22.20
CA THR A 448 -0.86 -13.54 -22.12
C THR A 448 -0.69 -14.09 -20.71
N GLY A 449 -1.73 -14.74 -20.17
CA GLY A 449 -1.63 -15.40 -18.87
C GLY A 449 -1.41 -14.46 -17.69
N ALA A 450 -2.07 -13.29 -17.70
CA ALA A 450 -1.93 -12.29 -16.63
C ALA A 450 -2.26 -12.87 -15.24
N PRO A 451 -1.35 -12.79 -14.26
CA PRO A 451 -1.62 -13.21 -12.89
C PRO A 451 -2.63 -12.28 -12.21
N PRO A 452 -3.27 -12.72 -11.12
CA PRO A 452 -4.13 -11.85 -10.35
C PRO A 452 -3.32 -10.69 -9.72
N ALA A 453 -3.95 -9.50 -9.61
CA ALA A 453 -3.34 -8.33 -8.97
C ALA A 453 -3.23 -8.54 -7.44
N THR A 454 -2.21 -9.27 -7.01
CA THR A 454 -1.96 -9.65 -5.61
C THR A 454 -0.49 -9.42 -5.22
N ALA A 455 -0.27 -9.27 -3.91
CA ALA A 455 1.07 -9.21 -3.34
C ALA A 455 1.93 -10.43 -3.72
N GLN A 456 1.32 -11.62 -3.77
CA GLN A 456 1.97 -12.88 -4.11
C GLN A 456 2.50 -12.87 -5.55
N ALA A 457 1.68 -12.43 -6.51
CA ALA A 457 2.07 -12.35 -7.92
C ALA A 457 3.17 -11.30 -8.10
N THR A 458 2.96 -10.11 -7.56
CA THR A 458 3.93 -9.00 -7.64
C THR A 458 5.30 -9.37 -7.05
N PHE A 459 5.32 -10.10 -5.94
CA PHE A 459 6.57 -10.54 -5.31
C PHE A 459 7.30 -11.58 -6.16
N GLN A 460 6.58 -12.48 -6.83
CA GLN A 460 7.17 -13.45 -7.76
C GLN A 460 7.73 -12.76 -9.01
N GLU A 461 6.99 -11.81 -9.59
CA GLU A 461 7.48 -10.97 -10.70
C GLU A 461 8.76 -10.23 -10.33
N ALA A 462 8.78 -9.59 -9.15
CA ALA A 462 9.96 -8.86 -8.66
C ALA A 462 11.18 -9.78 -8.47
N LYS A 463 10.97 -10.95 -7.88
CA LYS A 463 12.02 -11.96 -7.67
C LYS A 463 12.56 -12.48 -9.01
N TRP A 464 11.67 -12.78 -9.93
CA TRP A 464 12.04 -13.29 -11.25
C TRP A 464 12.80 -12.25 -12.05
N LEU A 465 12.30 -11.01 -12.14
CA LEU A 465 12.95 -9.93 -12.88
C LEU A 465 14.37 -9.64 -12.34
N ALA A 466 14.51 -9.49 -11.02
CA ALA A 466 15.80 -9.25 -10.41
C ALA A 466 16.79 -10.40 -10.69
N ALA A 467 16.35 -11.66 -10.65
CA ALA A 467 17.18 -12.82 -10.95
C ALA A 467 17.65 -12.81 -12.41
N ARG A 468 16.77 -12.47 -13.38
CA ARG A 468 17.14 -12.40 -14.81
C ARG A 468 18.09 -11.23 -15.11
N LEU A 469 17.86 -10.07 -14.48
CA LEU A 469 18.77 -8.93 -14.58
C LEU A 469 20.15 -9.26 -14.02
N ASN A 470 20.22 -9.89 -12.85
CA ASN A 470 21.49 -10.30 -12.24
C ASN A 470 22.24 -11.34 -13.10
N ALA A 471 21.52 -12.26 -13.72
CA ALA A 471 22.12 -13.25 -14.63
C ALA A 471 22.55 -12.64 -15.99
N GLY A 472 21.92 -11.52 -16.40
CA GLY A 472 22.15 -10.90 -17.71
C GLY A 472 21.54 -11.69 -18.88
N ASP A 473 20.59 -12.60 -18.58
CA ASP A 473 20.00 -13.53 -19.54
C ASP A 473 18.52 -13.24 -19.86
N LEU A 474 18.03 -12.07 -19.50
CA LEU A 474 16.61 -11.73 -19.58
C LEU A 474 16.02 -11.95 -20.99
N ALA A 475 16.73 -11.56 -22.04
CA ALA A 475 16.25 -11.68 -23.41
C ALA A 475 16.11 -13.14 -23.88
N GLN A 476 16.92 -14.05 -23.35
CA GLN A 476 16.93 -15.47 -23.69
C GLN A 476 16.13 -16.33 -22.68
N SER A 477 15.67 -15.74 -21.58
CA SER A 477 14.97 -16.47 -20.54
C SER A 477 13.56 -16.86 -20.98
N ALA A 478 13.07 -17.99 -20.44
CA ALA A 478 11.66 -18.35 -20.56
C ALA A 478 10.77 -17.24 -19.98
N PRO A 479 9.57 -17.00 -20.52
CA PRO A 479 8.62 -16.05 -19.98
C PRO A 479 8.33 -16.26 -18.50
N PHE A 480 8.03 -15.17 -17.78
CA PHE A 480 7.56 -15.25 -16.42
C PHE A 480 6.29 -16.11 -16.33
N SER A 481 6.23 -16.99 -15.36
CA SER A 481 5.08 -17.82 -15.06
C SER A 481 4.71 -17.72 -13.59
N PHE A 482 3.48 -17.34 -13.30
CA PHE A 482 2.96 -17.24 -11.94
C PHE A 482 2.64 -18.61 -11.37
N GLN A 483 3.11 -18.86 -10.16
CA GLN A 483 2.77 -20.05 -9.39
C GLN A 483 1.81 -19.68 -8.27
N ASN A 484 0.57 -20.17 -8.34
CA ASN A 484 -0.38 -19.97 -7.26
C ASN A 484 0.05 -20.81 -6.03
N MET A 485 0.31 -20.15 -4.90
CA MET A 485 0.69 -20.79 -3.63
C MET A 485 -0.50 -20.94 -2.68
N GLY A 486 -1.71 -20.69 -3.15
CA GLY A 486 -2.93 -20.71 -2.36
C GLY A 486 -3.38 -19.32 -1.91
N THR A 487 -4.56 -19.28 -1.31
CA THR A 487 -5.21 -18.05 -0.83
C THR A 487 -5.64 -18.26 0.61
N LEU A 488 -5.43 -17.23 1.43
CA LEU A 488 -5.75 -17.21 2.86
C LEU A 488 -6.64 -15.98 3.14
N ALA A 489 -7.62 -16.11 4.05
CA ALA A 489 -8.42 -14.99 4.52
C ALA A 489 -8.83 -15.19 5.99
N TYR A 490 -8.66 -14.16 6.82
CA TYR A 490 -9.18 -14.14 8.19
C TYR A 490 -10.66 -13.75 8.22
N ILE A 491 -11.46 -14.43 9.02
CA ILE A 491 -12.93 -14.25 9.09
C ILE A 491 -13.46 -13.97 10.50
N GLY A 492 -12.58 -13.68 11.47
CA GLY A 492 -12.93 -13.34 12.85
C GLY A 492 -12.85 -14.51 13.85
N ASP A 493 -12.88 -14.20 15.14
CA ASP A 493 -12.83 -15.16 16.25
C ASP A 493 -11.74 -16.25 16.12
N ALA A 494 -10.52 -15.83 15.77
CA ALA A 494 -9.40 -16.73 15.50
C ALA A 494 -9.71 -17.81 14.45
N ARG A 495 -10.54 -17.51 13.45
CA ARG A 495 -10.87 -18.40 12.33
C ARG A 495 -10.40 -17.80 11.01
N ALA A 496 -9.94 -18.66 10.13
CA ALA A 496 -9.52 -18.29 8.78
C ALA A 496 -9.99 -19.33 7.75
N LEU A 497 -9.82 -18.96 6.49
CA LEU A 497 -9.98 -19.83 5.32
C LEU A 497 -8.62 -20.04 4.68
N MET A 498 -8.39 -21.23 4.18
CA MET A 498 -7.26 -21.55 3.31
C MET A 498 -7.77 -22.38 2.13
N GLN A 499 -7.37 -21.98 0.94
CA GLN A 499 -7.56 -22.71 -0.28
C GLN A 499 -6.20 -22.93 -0.95
N LEU A 500 -5.80 -24.18 -1.09
CA LEU A 500 -4.58 -24.57 -1.79
C LEU A 500 -4.89 -24.84 -3.27
N PRO A 501 -3.90 -24.67 -4.16
CA PRO A 501 -4.02 -25.10 -5.55
C PRO A 501 -4.26 -26.61 -5.65
N GLU A 502 -4.99 -27.06 -6.67
CA GLU A 502 -5.30 -28.47 -6.89
C GLU A 502 -4.05 -29.37 -6.91
N GLN A 503 -2.94 -28.87 -7.44
CA GLN A 503 -1.67 -29.60 -7.52
C GLN A 503 -1.09 -29.93 -6.14
N VAL A 504 -1.28 -29.07 -5.14
CA VAL A 504 -0.84 -29.28 -3.76
C VAL A 504 -1.89 -30.04 -2.95
N GLY A 505 -3.15 -29.85 -3.27
CA GLY A 505 -4.31 -30.50 -2.65
C GLY A 505 -4.35 -32.03 -2.78
N LYS A 506 -3.50 -32.61 -3.66
CA LYS A 506 -3.33 -34.09 -3.74
C LYS A 506 -2.67 -34.69 -2.50
N TYR A 507 -1.90 -33.89 -1.74
CA TYR A 507 -1.13 -34.37 -0.58
C TYR A 507 -1.61 -33.77 0.74
N LEU A 508 -2.42 -32.70 0.71
CA LEU A 508 -2.94 -32.00 1.87
C LEU A 508 -4.43 -31.69 1.64
N PRO A 509 -5.25 -31.50 2.69
CA PRO A 509 -6.62 -31.02 2.51
C PRO A 509 -6.60 -29.73 1.66
N GLY A 510 -7.19 -29.77 0.47
CA GLY A 510 -7.21 -28.62 -0.46
C GLY A 510 -7.90 -27.38 0.11
N GLN A 511 -8.74 -27.59 1.14
CA GLN A 511 -9.45 -26.54 1.87
C GLN A 511 -9.32 -26.77 3.36
N LEU A 512 -8.99 -25.70 4.10
CA LEU A 512 -8.94 -25.71 5.55
C LEU A 512 -9.71 -24.51 6.10
N THR A 513 -10.49 -24.72 7.16
CA THR A 513 -11.31 -23.70 7.79
C THR A 513 -11.15 -23.67 9.31
N GLY A 514 -11.60 -22.58 9.94
CA GLY A 514 -11.65 -22.48 11.40
C GLY A 514 -10.30 -22.15 12.05
N ARG A 515 -10.12 -22.59 13.30
CA ARG A 515 -8.94 -22.26 14.12
C ARG A 515 -7.63 -22.85 13.59
N MET A 516 -7.68 -24.02 12.99
CA MET A 516 -6.50 -24.63 12.36
C MET A 516 -6.03 -23.81 11.15
N ALA A 517 -6.96 -23.33 10.32
CA ALA A 517 -6.62 -22.43 9.23
C ALA A 517 -6.03 -21.10 9.74
N SER A 518 -6.48 -20.58 10.88
CA SER A 518 -5.93 -19.39 11.51
C SER A 518 -4.48 -19.60 12.00
N LEU A 519 -4.16 -20.78 12.56
CA LEU A 519 -2.77 -21.10 12.92
C LEU A 519 -1.86 -21.14 11.69
N VAL A 520 -2.33 -21.74 10.60
CA VAL A 520 -1.61 -21.72 9.32
C VAL A 520 -1.46 -20.31 8.79
N TRP A 521 -2.53 -19.50 8.85
CA TRP A 521 -2.53 -18.09 8.45
C TRP A 521 -1.47 -17.28 9.21
N ASN A 522 -1.47 -17.36 10.56
CA ASN A 522 -0.47 -16.73 11.42
C ASN A 522 0.97 -17.18 11.08
N SER A 523 1.18 -18.48 10.93
CA SER A 523 2.49 -19.06 10.63
C SER A 523 2.99 -18.63 9.24
N ALA A 524 2.10 -18.63 8.24
CA ALA A 524 2.43 -18.22 6.88
C ALA A 524 2.85 -16.75 6.85
N TYR A 525 2.06 -15.83 7.43
CA TYR A 525 2.39 -14.41 7.40
C TYR A 525 3.60 -14.06 8.28
N LEU A 526 3.79 -14.77 9.41
CA LEU A 526 5.01 -14.61 10.18
C LEU A 526 6.26 -15.04 9.38
N THR A 527 6.16 -16.15 8.64
CA THR A 527 7.25 -16.63 7.79
C THR A 527 7.52 -15.71 6.60
N MET A 528 6.47 -15.19 5.97
CA MET A 528 6.55 -14.28 4.82
C MET A 528 6.98 -12.85 5.20
N SER A 529 6.88 -12.45 6.47
CA SER A 529 7.40 -11.17 6.97
C SER A 529 8.88 -11.04 6.64
N ILE A 530 9.29 -9.85 6.16
CA ILE A 530 10.59 -9.70 5.46
C ILE A 530 11.76 -9.75 6.42
N SER A 531 11.71 -9.03 7.56
CA SER A 531 12.83 -8.98 8.49
C SER A 531 12.63 -9.84 9.73
N TRP A 532 13.71 -10.43 10.25
CA TRP A 532 13.70 -11.13 11.54
C TRP A 532 13.21 -10.23 12.68
N ARG A 533 13.56 -8.96 12.64
CA ARG A 533 13.09 -7.96 13.59
C ARG A 533 11.56 -7.89 13.65
N ASN A 534 10.90 -7.82 12.50
CA ASN A 534 9.44 -7.74 12.43
C ASN A 534 8.80 -9.10 12.74
N LYS A 535 9.40 -10.23 12.34
CA LYS A 535 8.93 -11.55 12.76
C LYS A 535 8.85 -11.68 14.28
N LEU A 536 9.90 -11.29 14.99
CA LEU A 536 9.94 -11.33 16.45
C LEU A 536 8.92 -10.37 17.07
N ARG A 537 8.80 -9.14 16.54
CA ARG A 537 7.85 -8.14 17.05
C ARG A 537 6.41 -8.59 16.87
N VAL A 538 6.04 -9.09 15.69
CA VAL A 538 4.69 -9.59 15.41
C VAL A 538 4.35 -10.77 16.32
N GLY A 539 5.22 -11.78 16.39
CA GLY A 539 5.00 -12.93 17.26
C GLY A 539 4.88 -12.57 18.74
N PHE A 540 5.76 -11.67 19.23
CA PHE A 540 5.72 -11.18 20.60
C PHE A 540 4.46 -10.35 20.87
N ARG A 541 4.03 -9.49 19.94
CA ARG A 541 2.79 -8.69 20.09
C ARG A 541 1.55 -9.58 20.13
N TRP A 542 1.46 -10.59 19.30
CA TRP A 542 0.36 -11.57 19.36
C TRP A 542 0.32 -12.30 20.72
N LEU A 543 1.49 -12.67 21.28
CA LEU A 543 1.56 -13.26 22.62
C LEU A 543 1.10 -12.27 23.69
N LEU A 544 1.59 -11.03 23.67
CA LEU A 544 1.16 -9.99 24.63
C LEU A 544 -0.33 -9.71 24.55
N ASN A 545 -0.89 -9.58 23.34
CA ASN A 545 -2.32 -9.36 23.17
C ASN A 545 -3.18 -10.51 23.75
N ARG A 546 -2.65 -11.75 23.68
CA ARG A 546 -3.35 -12.91 24.24
C ARG A 546 -3.31 -12.94 25.77
N LEU A 547 -2.25 -12.40 26.38
CA LEU A 547 -2.06 -12.40 27.83
C LEU A 547 -2.67 -11.16 28.51
N PHE A 548 -2.57 -9.98 27.90
CA PHE A 548 -2.86 -8.69 28.51
C PHE A 548 -3.95 -7.87 27.78
N GLY A 549 -4.50 -8.38 26.66
CA GLY A 549 -5.42 -7.64 25.82
C GLY A 549 -4.70 -6.67 24.86
N LYS A 550 -5.49 -5.95 24.05
CA LYS A 550 -5.00 -5.01 23.05
C LYS A 550 -4.87 -3.60 23.62
N ASP A 551 -3.97 -2.81 23.02
CA ASP A 551 -3.87 -1.38 23.33
C ASP A 551 -5.04 -0.61 22.70
N VAL A 552 -5.91 -0.10 23.56
CA VAL A 552 -7.11 0.66 23.20
C VAL A 552 -6.96 2.16 23.46
N SER A 553 -5.79 2.64 23.92
CA SER A 553 -5.55 4.06 24.20
C SER A 553 -5.67 4.93 22.93
N ARG A 554 -6.14 6.18 23.12
CA ARG A 554 -6.28 7.18 22.05
C ARG A 554 -5.05 8.07 22.04
N PHE A 555 -4.20 7.94 21.03
CA PHE A 555 -3.10 8.84 20.73
C PHE A 555 -3.21 9.39 19.32
#